data_25c75491fbba259f2dc6c29b974adacc
#
_entry.id   25c75491fbba259f2dc6c29b974adacc
#
_cell.length_a   1.000
_cell.length_b   1.000
_cell.length_c   1.000
_cell.angle_alpha   90.00
_cell.angle_beta   90.00
_cell.angle_gamma   90.00
#
_symmetry.space_group_name_H-M   'P 1'
#
loop_
_entity.id
_entity.type
_entity.pdbx_description
1 polymer ?
#
loop_
_entity_poly.entity_id
_entity_poly.type
_entity_poly.pdbx_seq_one_letter_code
_entity_poly.pdbx_strand_id
1 'polypeptide(L)'
;MSRELNVVARPAADSPDQLRPVRRSTPSVSVGGVLVGSAHPIVVQSMTNTDTADAAGTAAQVAHLARAGSQLVRVTVNNDAAAAAIPEIVQRLADDGLMTPIVGDFHYNGHKLLAAHPKAAALLAKYRINPGNVGSKHRDENFQTIVKVAIDHGKPVRIGVNWGSLDQDLLTRLMEENAAAATPASARAVTIEAIVR
;
A
#
# COMPACT_ATOMS: atom_id res chain seq x y z
N MET A 1 50.50 -47.62 14.63
CA MET A 1 50.07 -46.39 15.29
C MET A 1 49.04 -45.73 14.39
N SER A 2 47.77 -46.08 14.59
CA SER A 2 46.63 -45.50 13.84
C SER A 2 46.17 -44.23 14.53
N ARG A 3 46.18 -43.11 13.80
CA ARG A 3 45.61 -41.84 14.26
C ARG A 3 44.09 -41.86 14.04
N GLU A 4 43.33 -41.94 15.11
CA GLU A 4 41.89 -41.69 15.08
C GLU A 4 41.65 -40.21 14.78
N LEU A 5 40.94 -39.95 13.69
CA LEU A 5 40.42 -38.63 13.34
C LEU A 5 39.20 -38.35 14.22
N ASN A 6 39.36 -37.43 15.20
CA ASN A 6 38.24 -36.88 15.96
C ASN A 6 37.35 -36.06 15.02
N VAL A 7 36.26 -36.65 14.55
CA VAL A 7 35.19 -35.91 13.85
C VAL A 7 34.41 -35.16 14.90
N VAL A 8 34.66 -33.84 15.02
CA VAL A 8 33.80 -32.92 15.78
C VAL A 8 32.46 -32.91 15.11
N ALA A 9 31.45 -33.43 15.78
CA ALA A 9 30.05 -33.36 15.33
C ALA A 9 29.66 -31.88 15.15
N ARG A 10 29.25 -31.52 13.93
CA ARG A 10 28.61 -30.22 13.68
C ARG A 10 27.38 -30.16 14.57
N PRO A 11 27.13 -29.00 15.27
CA PRO A 11 25.87 -28.81 15.94
C PRO A 11 24.75 -28.95 14.91
N ALA A 12 23.66 -29.62 15.31
CA ALA A 12 22.46 -29.77 14.49
C ALA A 12 22.07 -28.41 13.95
N ALA A 13 21.87 -28.36 12.64
CA ALA A 13 21.41 -27.12 11.98
C ALA A 13 20.15 -26.63 12.69
N ASP A 14 20.17 -25.35 13.14
CA ASP A 14 19.03 -24.68 13.72
C ASP A 14 17.81 -24.92 12.84
N SER A 15 16.72 -25.36 13.46
CA SER A 15 15.45 -25.61 12.82
C SER A 15 15.06 -24.40 11.96
N PRO A 16 14.59 -24.55 10.71
CA PRO A 16 14.21 -23.42 9.83
C PRO A 16 13.24 -22.44 10.47
N ASP A 17 12.56 -22.85 11.52
CA ASP A 17 11.58 -22.05 12.26
C ASP A 17 12.24 -21.03 13.20
N GLN A 18 13.52 -21.23 13.61
CA GLN A 18 14.24 -20.30 14.49
C GLN A 18 14.79 -19.07 13.75
N LEU A 19 14.83 -19.09 12.42
CA LEU A 19 15.30 -17.99 11.57
C LEU A 19 14.19 -17.04 11.12
N ARG A 20 12.92 -17.29 11.47
CA ARG A 20 11.82 -16.42 11.10
C ARG A 20 11.77 -15.21 12.06
N PRO A 21 11.93 -13.98 11.55
CA PRO A 21 11.81 -12.81 12.39
C PRO A 21 10.40 -12.77 13.01
N VAL A 22 10.34 -12.53 14.31
CA VAL A 22 9.07 -12.36 15.02
C VAL A 22 8.33 -11.17 14.42
N ARG A 23 7.18 -11.41 13.79
CA ARG A 23 6.35 -10.38 13.19
C ARG A 23 5.61 -9.61 14.29
N ARG A 24 5.62 -8.28 14.19
CA ARG A 24 4.79 -7.42 15.03
C ARG A 24 3.31 -7.82 14.84
N SER A 25 2.57 -8.00 15.94
CA SER A 25 1.13 -8.27 15.88
C SER A 25 0.40 -7.08 15.25
N THR A 26 -0.45 -7.35 14.27
CA THR A 26 -1.30 -6.37 13.59
C THR A 26 -2.70 -6.93 13.39
N PRO A 27 -3.75 -6.07 13.33
CA PRO A 27 -5.08 -6.49 12.93
C PRO A 27 -5.08 -7.12 11.54
N SER A 28 -6.03 -8.03 11.32
CA SER A 28 -6.31 -8.59 9.99
C SER A 28 -7.29 -7.72 9.23
N VAL A 29 -6.99 -7.44 7.96
CA VAL A 29 -7.83 -6.65 7.05
C VAL A 29 -8.10 -7.46 5.78
N SER A 30 -9.35 -7.53 5.36
CA SER A 30 -9.73 -8.15 4.09
C SER A 30 -9.70 -7.13 2.95
N VAL A 31 -8.99 -7.45 1.88
CA VAL A 31 -8.91 -6.65 0.66
C VAL A 31 -9.47 -7.48 -0.50
N GLY A 32 -10.74 -7.34 -0.80
CA GLY A 32 -11.40 -8.14 -1.84
C GLY A 32 -11.27 -9.65 -1.59
N GLY A 33 -11.36 -10.11 -0.34
CA GLY A 33 -11.19 -11.50 0.07
C GLY A 33 -9.75 -11.91 0.40
N VAL A 34 -8.74 -11.14 0.02
CA VAL A 34 -7.34 -11.39 0.40
C VAL A 34 -7.07 -10.84 1.80
N LEU A 35 -6.67 -11.71 2.74
CA LEU A 35 -6.40 -11.33 4.13
C LEU A 35 -4.97 -10.78 4.28
N VAL A 36 -4.86 -9.59 4.83
CA VAL A 36 -3.59 -8.89 5.10
C VAL A 36 -3.43 -8.67 6.60
N GLY A 37 -2.30 -9.05 7.16
CA GLY A 37 -2.01 -8.89 8.59
C GLY A 37 -0.95 -9.87 9.07
N SER A 38 -0.51 -9.71 10.32
CA SER A 38 0.58 -10.54 10.88
C SER A 38 0.22 -12.02 11.02
N ALA A 39 -1.08 -12.33 11.15
CA ALA A 39 -1.58 -13.70 11.26
C ALA A 39 -1.66 -14.44 9.91
N HIS A 40 -1.38 -13.75 8.79
CA HIS A 40 -1.52 -14.30 7.44
C HIS A 40 -0.18 -14.30 6.70
N PRO A 41 -0.03 -15.12 5.64
CA PRO A 41 1.12 -15.06 4.74
C PRO A 41 1.33 -13.66 4.17
N ILE A 42 2.56 -13.37 3.75
CA ILE A 42 2.87 -12.11 3.04
C ILE A 42 2.12 -12.10 1.71
N VAL A 43 1.35 -11.04 1.48
CA VAL A 43 0.58 -10.85 0.25
C VAL A 43 1.44 -10.23 -0.84
N VAL A 44 1.44 -10.84 -2.02
CA VAL A 44 2.12 -10.31 -3.20
C VAL A 44 1.21 -9.29 -3.88
N GLN A 45 1.68 -8.05 -3.97
CA GLN A 45 1.00 -6.97 -4.67
C GLN A 45 1.91 -6.36 -5.72
N SER A 46 1.43 -6.28 -6.96
CA SER A 46 2.08 -5.56 -8.06
C SER A 46 1.36 -4.27 -8.42
N MET A 47 1.93 -3.48 -9.31
CA MET A 47 1.34 -2.25 -9.82
C MET A 47 1.49 -2.22 -11.35
N THR A 48 0.44 -1.75 -12.04
CA THR A 48 0.52 -1.49 -13.48
C THR A 48 1.35 -0.24 -13.77
N ASN A 49 1.90 -0.17 -14.96
CA ASN A 49 2.57 1.01 -15.52
C ASN A 49 1.89 1.53 -16.81
N THR A 50 0.72 1.00 -17.13
CA THR A 50 -0.15 1.48 -18.20
C THR A 50 -0.85 2.77 -17.81
N ASP A 51 -1.32 3.54 -18.79
CA ASP A 51 -2.34 4.55 -18.54
C ASP A 51 -3.65 3.84 -18.18
N THR A 52 -4.17 4.10 -16.97
CA THR A 52 -5.40 3.44 -16.50
C THR A 52 -6.63 3.84 -17.33
N ALA A 53 -6.60 4.97 -18.04
CA ALA A 53 -7.63 5.36 -19.00
C ALA A 53 -7.70 4.41 -20.22
N ASP A 54 -6.61 3.73 -20.55
CA ASP A 54 -6.62 2.58 -21.47
C ASP A 54 -7.08 1.33 -20.72
N ALA A 55 -8.39 1.12 -20.69
CA ALA A 55 -9.00 0.01 -19.97
C ALA A 55 -8.53 -1.36 -20.49
N ALA A 56 -8.37 -1.51 -21.81
CA ALA A 56 -7.98 -2.77 -22.42
C ALA A 56 -6.52 -3.12 -22.11
N GLY A 57 -5.59 -2.17 -22.29
CA GLY A 57 -4.19 -2.35 -21.98
C GLY A 57 -3.95 -2.58 -20.47
N THR A 58 -4.69 -1.85 -19.63
CA THR A 58 -4.59 -2.00 -18.17
C THR A 58 -5.14 -3.36 -17.72
N ALA A 59 -6.29 -3.80 -18.23
CA ALA A 59 -6.83 -5.12 -17.91
C ALA A 59 -5.88 -6.25 -18.35
N ALA A 60 -5.30 -6.16 -19.55
CA ALA A 60 -4.32 -7.13 -20.02
C ALA A 60 -3.08 -7.20 -19.12
N GLN A 61 -2.56 -6.06 -18.66
CA GLN A 61 -1.42 -6.02 -17.74
C GLN A 61 -1.78 -6.57 -16.36
N VAL A 62 -2.96 -6.23 -15.82
CA VAL A 62 -3.46 -6.80 -14.57
C VAL A 62 -3.56 -8.32 -14.66
N ALA A 63 -4.13 -8.83 -15.76
CA ALA A 63 -4.25 -10.27 -16.01
C ALA A 63 -2.87 -10.96 -16.05
N HIS A 64 -1.89 -10.32 -16.72
CA HIS A 64 -0.52 -10.83 -16.75
C HIS A 64 0.09 -10.90 -15.33
N LEU A 65 -0.02 -9.84 -14.54
CA LEU A 65 0.49 -9.78 -13.17
C LEU A 65 -0.20 -10.80 -12.26
N ALA A 66 -1.51 -10.97 -12.38
CA ALA A 66 -2.28 -11.96 -11.63
C ALA A 66 -1.82 -13.39 -11.93
N ARG A 67 -1.66 -13.74 -13.22
CA ARG A 67 -1.16 -15.05 -13.67
C ARG A 67 0.29 -15.30 -13.22
N ALA A 68 1.08 -14.22 -13.04
CA ALA A 68 2.44 -14.30 -12.48
C ALA A 68 2.46 -14.43 -10.94
N GLY A 69 1.30 -14.46 -10.27
CA GLY A 69 1.19 -14.69 -8.82
C GLY A 69 0.86 -13.47 -7.98
N SER A 70 0.53 -12.31 -8.57
CA SER A 70 0.05 -11.16 -7.82
C SER A 70 -1.35 -11.40 -7.29
N GLN A 71 -1.50 -11.37 -5.95
CA GLN A 71 -2.78 -11.56 -5.27
C GLN A 71 -3.62 -10.27 -5.27
N LEU A 72 -2.96 -9.12 -5.36
CA LEU A 72 -3.55 -7.79 -5.48
C LEU A 72 -2.84 -7.05 -6.61
N VAL A 73 -3.54 -6.25 -7.40
CA VAL A 73 -2.91 -5.37 -8.37
C VAL A 73 -3.36 -3.93 -8.16
N ARG A 74 -2.40 -3.00 -8.12
CA ARG A 74 -2.64 -1.57 -7.95
C ARG A 74 -2.61 -0.86 -9.29
N VAL A 75 -3.58 0.02 -9.52
CA VAL A 75 -3.68 0.90 -10.68
C VAL A 75 -3.71 2.36 -10.23
N THR A 76 -3.14 3.26 -11.01
CA THR A 76 -3.17 4.70 -10.71
C THR A 76 -4.53 5.28 -11.12
N VAL A 77 -5.19 6.01 -10.20
CA VAL A 77 -6.45 6.69 -10.46
C VAL A 77 -6.26 8.19 -10.21
N ASN A 78 -5.78 8.90 -11.21
CA ASN A 78 -5.34 10.30 -11.10
C ASN A 78 -6.20 11.31 -11.88
N ASN A 79 -7.14 10.85 -12.70
CA ASN A 79 -8.05 11.69 -13.48
C ASN A 79 -9.39 10.99 -13.72
N ASP A 80 -10.36 11.72 -14.25
CA ASP A 80 -11.72 11.23 -14.51
C ASP A 80 -11.76 10.06 -15.50
N ALA A 81 -10.92 10.09 -16.55
CA ALA A 81 -10.86 9.02 -17.52
C ALA A 81 -10.36 7.72 -16.89
N ALA A 82 -9.34 7.78 -16.06
CA ALA A 82 -8.83 6.63 -15.30
C ALA A 82 -9.90 6.07 -14.34
N ALA A 83 -10.62 6.95 -13.62
CA ALA A 83 -11.70 6.52 -12.73
C ALA A 83 -12.88 5.91 -13.51
N ALA A 84 -13.25 6.48 -14.65
CA ALA A 84 -14.30 5.98 -15.51
C ALA A 84 -13.96 4.61 -16.15
N ALA A 85 -12.68 4.31 -16.36
CA ALA A 85 -12.21 3.04 -16.94
C ALA A 85 -12.27 1.85 -15.94
N ILE A 86 -12.29 2.09 -14.63
CA ILE A 86 -12.28 1.01 -13.63
C ILE A 86 -13.37 -0.04 -13.83
N PRO A 87 -14.65 0.31 -14.08
CA PRO A 87 -15.68 -0.69 -14.32
C PRO A 87 -15.39 -1.59 -15.50
N GLU A 88 -14.86 -1.05 -16.61
CA GLU A 88 -14.49 -1.83 -17.78
C GLU A 88 -13.30 -2.74 -17.50
N ILE A 89 -12.26 -2.25 -16.80
CA ILE A 89 -11.11 -3.07 -16.38
C ILE A 89 -11.58 -4.29 -15.59
N VAL A 90 -12.43 -4.07 -14.58
CA VAL A 90 -12.95 -5.15 -13.72
C VAL A 90 -13.79 -6.14 -14.55
N GLN A 91 -14.64 -5.64 -15.46
CA GLN A 91 -15.46 -6.50 -16.32
C GLN A 91 -14.59 -7.38 -17.25
N ARG A 92 -13.57 -6.80 -17.90
CA ARG A 92 -12.65 -7.56 -18.77
C ARG A 92 -11.90 -8.65 -17.99
N LEU A 93 -11.49 -8.38 -16.75
CA LEU A 93 -10.87 -9.39 -15.89
C LEU A 93 -11.85 -10.51 -15.54
N ALA A 94 -13.11 -10.16 -15.24
CA ALA A 94 -14.15 -11.14 -14.95
C ALA A 94 -14.46 -12.02 -16.19
N ASP A 95 -14.51 -11.44 -17.38
CA ASP A 95 -14.71 -12.16 -18.64
C ASP A 95 -13.55 -13.15 -18.90
N ASP A 96 -12.33 -12.81 -18.48
CA ASP A 96 -11.13 -13.68 -18.48
C ASP A 96 -11.10 -14.70 -17.31
N GLY A 97 -12.14 -14.75 -16.47
CA GLY A 97 -12.21 -15.63 -15.30
C GLY A 97 -11.29 -15.22 -14.16
N LEU A 98 -10.80 -13.98 -14.14
CA LEU A 98 -9.90 -13.45 -13.13
C LEU A 98 -10.65 -12.56 -12.15
N MET A 99 -10.58 -12.92 -10.84
CA MET A 99 -11.20 -12.17 -9.75
C MET A 99 -10.16 -11.43 -8.89
N THR A 100 -9.07 -11.00 -9.52
CA THR A 100 -7.97 -10.30 -8.81
C THR A 100 -8.45 -8.96 -8.29
N PRO A 101 -8.36 -8.70 -6.96
CA PRO A 101 -8.79 -7.44 -6.39
C PRO A 101 -7.90 -6.28 -6.84
N ILE A 102 -8.55 -5.20 -7.31
CA ILE A 102 -7.89 -3.99 -7.78
C ILE A 102 -7.79 -2.96 -6.67
N VAL A 103 -6.61 -2.40 -6.49
CA VAL A 103 -6.32 -1.32 -5.54
C VAL A 103 -6.21 -0.01 -6.30
N GLY A 104 -7.06 0.97 -5.98
CA GLY A 104 -6.97 2.32 -6.54
C GLY A 104 -5.92 3.16 -5.81
N ASP A 105 -4.97 3.71 -6.56
CA ASP A 105 -3.95 4.62 -6.05
C ASP A 105 -4.34 6.06 -6.38
N PHE A 106 -4.75 6.79 -5.35
CA PHE A 106 -5.27 8.15 -5.48
C PHE A 106 -4.23 9.19 -5.06
N HIS A 107 -4.14 10.24 -5.88
CA HIS A 107 -3.31 11.41 -5.64
C HIS A 107 -4.19 12.66 -5.67
N TYR A 108 -3.79 13.76 -5.06
CA TYR A 108 -4.35 15.13 -5.05
C TYR A 108 -5.89 15.27 -5.10
N ASN A 109 -6.56 14.66 -6.06
CA ASN A 109 -7.99 14.80 -6.36
C ASN A 109 -8.82 13.54 -6.05
N GLY A 110 -8.25 12.56 -5.35
CA GLY A 110 -8.92 11.30 -5.04
C GLY A 110 -10.29 11.46 -4.38
N HIS A 111 -10.48 12.48 -3.53
CA HIS A 111 -11.76 12.82 -2.91
C HIS A 111 -12.83 13.20 -3.95
N LYS A 112 -12.45 13.92 -5.02
CA LYS A 112 -13.36 14.30 -6.11
C LYS A 112 -13.68 13.09 -6.99
N LEU A 113 -12.65 12.33 -7.37
CA LEU A 113 -12.80 11.17 -8.25
C LEU A 113 -13.68 10.09 -7.63
N LEU A 114 -13.48 9.76 -6.35
CA LEU A 114 -14.30 8.79 -5.65
C LEU A 114 -15.77 9.24 -5.53
N ALA A 115 -16.01 10.51 -5.30
CA ALA A 115 -17.37 11.08 -5.22
C ALA A 115 -18.05 11.11 -6.60
N ALA A 116 -17.31 11.46 -7.66
CA ALA A 116 -17.84 11.55 -9.03
C ALA A 116 -18.05 10.18 -9.69
N HIS A 117 -17.29 9.15 -9.29
CA HIS A 117 -17.31 7.82 -9.89
C HIS A 117 -17.70 6.72 -8.88
N PRO A 118 -18.95 6.69 -8.37
CA PRO A 118 -19.36 5.74 -7.34
C PRO A 118 -19.25 4.27 -7.76
N LYS A 119 -19.38 3.97 -9.06
CA LYS A 119 -19.16 2.60 -9.57
C LYS A 119 -17.70 2.17 -9.42
N ALA A 120 -16.74 3.06 -9.72
CA ALA A 120 -15.33 2.79 -9.49
C ALA A 120 -15.04 2.63 -8.00
N ALA A 121 -15.59 3.49 -7.14
CA ALA A 121 -15.44 3.38 -5.69
C ALA A 121 -15.95 2.02 -5.17
N ALA A 122 -17.10 1.56 -5.65
CA ALA A 122 -17.67 0.27 -5.25
C ALA A 122 -16.84 -0.95 -5.74
N LEU A 123 -16.26 -0.89 -6.93
CA LEU A 123 -15.54 -2.00 -7.55
C LEU A 123 -14.10 -2.14 -7.08
N LEU A 124 -13.46 -1.04 -6.70
CA LEU A 124 -12.12 -1.09 -6.11
C LEU A 124 -12.15 -1.83 -4.78
N ALA A 125 -11.16 -2.69 -4.54
CA ALA A 125 -11.07 -3.50 -3.33
C ALA A 125 -10.43 -2.76 -2.14
N LYS A 126 -9.63 -1.73 -2.43
CA LYS A 126 -8.90 -0.91 -1.44
C LYS A 126 -8.54 0.44 -2.06
N TYR A 127 -8.51 1.48 -1.25
CA TYR A 127 -7.96 2.77 -1.66
C TYR A 127 -6.58 2.99 -1.03
N ARG A 128 -5.60 3.36 -1.84
CA ARG A 128 -4.32 3.87 -1.37
C ARG A 128 -4.36 5.39 -1.45
N ILE A 129 -4.03 6.04 -0.36
CA ILE A 129 -4.04 7.49 -0.23
C ILE A 129 -2.68 7.92 0.32
N ASN A 130 -2.15 9.02 -0.21
CA ASN A 130 -1.03 9.72 0.40
C ASN A 130 -1.56 11.03 1.02
N PRO A 131 -1.61 11.16 2.36
CA PRO A 131 -2.14 12.35 3.02
C PRO A 131 -1.39 13.63 2.64
N GLY A 132 -0.09 13.56 2.40
CA GLY A 132 0.71 14.69 1.93
C GLY A 132 0.34 15.18 0.53
N ASN A 133 -0.41 14.37 -0.25
CA ASN A 133 -0.79 14.66 -1.63
C ASN A 133 -2.31 14.78 -1.83
N VAL A 134 -3.08 15.20 -0.83
CA VAL A 134 -4.55 15.42 -0.95
C VAL A 134 -4.92 16.89 -1.10
N GLY A 135 -3.99 17.74 -1.50
CA GLY A 135 -4.13 19.17 -1.65
C GLY A 135 -3.66 19.96 -0.41
N SER A 136 -3.19 21.18 -0.61
CA SER A 136 -2.58 21.98 0.46
C SER A 136 -3.60 22.75 1.30
N LYS A 137 -4.72 23.22 0.70
CA LYS A 137 -5.65 24.15 1.36
C LYS A 137 -6.73 23.48 2.21
N HIS A 138 -7.15 22.27 1.91
CA HIS A 138 -8.22 21.54 2.59
C HIS A 138 -7.82 20.08 2.81
N ARG A 139 -6.59 19.87 3.27
CA ARG A 139 -6.00 18.53 3.38
C ARG A 139 -6.86 17.59 4.20
N ASP A 140 -7.24 18.03 5.40
CA ASP A 140 -8.00 17.19 6.34
C ASP A 140 -9.42 16.93 5.83
N GLU A 141 -10.10 17.91 5.29
CA GLU A 141 -11.45 17.78 4.71
C GLU A 141 -11.45 16.83 3.50
N ASN A 142 -10.45 16.96 2.62
CA ASN A 142 -10.28 16.09 1.47
C ASN A 142 -9.99 14.65 1.91
N PHE A 143 -9.14 14.48 2.91
CA PHE A 143 -8.83 13.16 3.47
C PHE A 143 -10.07 12.55 4.14
N GLN A 144 -10.81 13.32 4.95
CA GLN A 144 -12.06 12.88 5.58
C GLN A 144 -13.09 12.44 4.52
N THR A 145 -13.19 13.16 3.41
CA THR A 145 -14.10 12.79 2.30
C THR A 145 -13.73 11.40 1.75
N ILE A 146 -12.45 11.13 1.52
CA ILE A 146 -12.00 9.81 1.02
C ILE A 146 -12.32 8.72 2.05
N VAL A 147 -12.05 8.97 3.34
CA VAL A 147 -12.33 8.01 4.42
C VAL A 147 -13.84 7.74 4.52
N LYS A 148 -14.67 8.78 4.39
CA LYS A 148 -16.13 8.63 4.39
C LYS A 148 -16.59 7.73 3.24
N VAL A 149 -16.12 7.96 2.01
CA VAL A 149 -16.44 7.10 0.86
C VAL A 149 -15.97 5.65 1.12
N ALA A 150 -14.79 5.47 1.73
CA ALA A 150 -14.30 4.14 2.08
C ALA A 150 -15.22 3.43 3.07
N ILE A 151 -15.73 4.13 4.09
CA ILE A 151 -16.70 3.61 5.06
C ILE A 151 -18.02 3.25 4.36
N ASP A 152 -18.56 4.16 3.55
CA ASP A 152 -19.84 3.99 2.85
C ASP A 152 -19.81 2.76 1.91
N HIS A 153 -18.65 2.44 1.35
CA HIS A 153 -18.43 1.27 0.48
C HIS A 153 -17.80 0.05 1.18
N GLY A 154 -17.53 0.11 2.49
CA GLY A 154 -16.88 -0.97 3.24
C GLY A 154 -15.48 -1.31 2.73
N LYS A 155 -14.70 -0.30 2.27
CA LYS A 155 -13.37 -0.50 1.69
C LYS A 155 -12.26 -0.17 2.69
N PRO A 156 -11.23 -1.03 2.80
CA PRO A 156 -10.04 -0.69 3.56
C PRO A 156 -9.24 0.43 2.87
N VAL A 157 -8.56 1.22 3.68
CA VAL A 157 -7.69 2.30 3.22
C VAL A 157 -6.25 1.99 3.59
N ARG A 158 -5.32 2.19 2.65
CA ARG A 158 -3.89 2.22 2.93
C ARG A 158 -3.41 3.67 2.93
N ILE A 159 -2.95 4.12 4.07
CA ILE A 159 -2.22 5.39 4.19
C ILE A 159 -0.76 5.12 3.82
N GLY A 160 -0.29 5.78 2.76
CA GLY A 160 1.07 5.61 2.25
C GLY A 160 1.77 6.95 2.14
N VAL A 161 2.83 7.14 2.90
CA VAL A 161 3.70 8.32 2.87
C VAL A 161 5.04 7.95 2.26
N ASN A 162 5.67 8.87 1.55
CA ASN A 162 7.04 8.75 1.10
C ASN A 162 7.80 10.06 1.36
N TRP A 163 9.11 10.02 1.17
CA TRP A 163 9.97 11.18 1.41
C TRP A 163 9.56 12.42 0.61
N GLY A 164 9.14 12.25 -0.64
CA GLY A 164 8.75 13.36 -1.53
C GLY A 164 7.41 14.02 -1.16
N SER A 165 6.64 13.42 -0.25
CA SER A 165 5.37 13.98 0.25
C SER A 165 5.43 14.41 1.72
N LEU A 166 6.64 14.39 2.32
CA LEU A 166 6.87 14.84 3.68
C LEU A 166 6.65 16.36 3.77
N ASP A 167 5.92 16.79 4.79
CA ASP A 167 5.72 18.19 5.10
C ASP A 167 7.05 18.83 5.55
N GLN A 168 7.61 19.69 4.68
CA GLN A 168 8.93 20.29 4.91
C GLN A 168 8.91 21.31 6.06
N ASP A 169 7.79 22.01 6.27
CA ASP A 169 7.67 22.98 7.36
C ASP A 169 7.61 22.27 8.71
N LEU A 170 6.87 21.15 8.77
CA LEU A 170 6.86 20.27 9.95
C LEU A 170 8.25 19.71 10.24
N LEU A 171 8.94 19.18 9.21
CA LEU A 171 10.29 18.63 9.38
C LEU A 171 11.26 19.69 9.91
N THR A 172 11.26 20.89 9.32
CA THR A 172 12.12 22.00 9.73
C THR A 172 11.89 22.36 11.19
N ARG A 173 10.63 22.55 11.58
CA ARG A 173 10.27 22.86 12.98
C ARG A 173 10.74 21.76 13.94
N LEU A 174 10.52 20.50 13.64
CA LEU A 174 10.96 19.39 14.48
C LEU A 174 12.48 19.29 14.56
N MET A 175 13.21 19.61 13.50
CA MET A 175 14.68 19.66 13.51
C MET A 175 15.19 20.81 14.40
N GLU A 176 14.57 21.98 14.38
CA GLU A 176 14.90 23.13 15.21
C GLU A 176 14.61 22.83 16.69
N GLU A 177 13.44 22.29 17.02
CA GLU A 177 13.07 21.85 18.36
C GLU A 177 14.05 20.80 18.89
N ASN A 178 14.46 19.84 18.06
CA ASN A 178 15.44 18.82 18.43
C ASN A 178 16.84 19.40 18.67
N ALA A 179 17.27 20.36 17.86
CA ALA A 179 18.58 21.01 18.04
C ALA A 179 18.66 21.80 19.35
N ALA A 180 17.54 22.34 19.84
CA ALA A 180 17.44 23.05 21.12
C ALA A 180 17.28 22.13 22.34
N ALA A 181 17.05 20.83 22.13
CA ALA A 181 16.83 19.88 23.22
C ALA A 181 18.12 19.57 23.99
N ALA A 182 18.00 19.34 25.29
CA ALA A 182 19.14 18.96 26.14
C ALA A 182 19.82 17.64 25.71
N THR A 183 19.05 16.75 25.06
CA THR A 183 19.53 15.46 24.51
C THR A 183 18.95 15.28 23.10
N PRO A 184 19.60 15.83 22.06
CA PRO A 184 19.11 15.75 20.71
C PRO A 184 19.00 14.29 20.21
N ALA A 185 17.90 13.96 19.61
CA ALA A 185 17.70 12.69 18.89
C ALA A 185 18.44 12.70 17.56
N SER A 186 18.65 11.53 16.96
CA SER A 186 19.24 11.45 15.63
C SER A 186 18.32 12.09 14.58
N ALA A 187 18.88 12.69 13.53
CA ALA A 187 18.12 13.26 12.41
C ALA A 187 17.13 12.24 11.80
N ARG A 188 17.54 10.96 11.76
CA ARG A 188 16.65 9.86 11.31
C ARG A 188 15.41 9.71 12.21
N ALA A 189 15.57 9.79 13.53
CA ALA A 189 14.45 9.68 14.46
C ALA A 189 13.47 10.84 14.29
N VAL A 190 13.98 12.07 14.16
CA VAL A 190 13.17 13.27 13.90
C VAL A 190 12.42 13.17 12.57
N THR A 191 13.08 12.66 11.53
CA THR A 191 12.43 12.45 10.24
C THR A 191 11.32 11.40 10.30
N ILE A 192 11.54 10.28 11.01
CA ILE A 192 10.49 9.26 11.22
C ILE A 192 9.30 9.88 11.95
N GLU A 193 9.54 10.72 12.95
CA GLU A 193 8.48 11.43 13.67
C GLU A 193 7.70 12.37 12.74
N ALA A 194 8.38 13.11 11.88
CA ALA A 194 7.73 13.98 10.89
C ALA A 194 6.87 13.20 9.88
N ILE A 195 7.25 11.95 9.54
CA ILE A 195 6.46 11.09 8.65
C ILE A 195 5.20 10.55 9.35
N VAL A 196 5.25 10.36 10.66
CA VAL A 196 4.15 9.78 11.45
C VAL A 196 3.13 10.83 11.87
N ARG A 197 3.55 12.09 12.05
CA ARG A 197 2.66 13.24 12.34
C ARG A 197 1.97 13.77 11.11
#